data_18c5dd6943b2e63e4253a803ad36b327
#
_entry.id   18c5dd6943b2e63e4253a803ad36b327
#
_cell.length_a   1.000
_cell.length_b   1.000
_cell.length_c   1.000
_cell.angle_alpha   90.00
_cell.angle_beta   90.00
_cell.angle_gamma   90.00
#
_symmetry.space_group_name_H-M   'P 1'
#
loop_
_entity.id
_entity.type
_entity.pdbx_description
1 polymer ?
#
loop_
_entity_poly.entity_id
_entity_poly.type
_entity_poly.pdbx_seq_one_letter_code
_entity_poly.pdbx_strand_id
1 'polypeptide(L)'
;WNAPHGKPSHIASPLQIMTEGPLGGAAFNNEFGRPNLLGYFREYEQEVDGVIRGYHKPIMIAGGLGVIDDVQTKKILFPAGTLLIQLGGPGMLIGMGGSAASSMASGTNEAHLDFDSVQRGNPEIERRAQEVINHCWVLGKDNPILAIHDVGAGGLSNAFPELTNDAGRGA
;
A
#
# COMPACT_ATOMS: atom_id res chain seq x y z
N TRP A 1 -26.11 5.57 -19.54
CA TRP A 1 -24.83 6.21 -19.18
C TRP A 1 -24.73 7.52 -19.96
N ASN A 2 -24.65 8.62 -19.28
CA ASN A 2 -24.38 9.91 -19.92
C ASN A 2 -22.92 9.93 -20.39
N ALA A 3 -22.67 10.54 -21.56
CA ALA A 3 -21.31 10.71 -22.02
C ALA A 3 -20.57 11.64 -21.02
N PRO A 4 -19.36 11.29 -20.58
CA PRO A 4 -18.59 12.12 -19.67
C PRO A 4 -18.24 13.46 -20.37
N HIS A 5 -18.35 14.57 -19.63
CA HIS A 5 -18.05 15.90 -20.14
C HIS A 5 -16.57 16.15 -20.42
N GLY A 6 -15.71 15.41 -19.79
CA GLY A 6 -14.28 15.50 -20.05
C GLY A 6 -13.56 14.33 -19.44
N LYS A 7 -13.06 13.45 -20.27
CA LYS A 7 -12.25 12.32 -19.85
C LYS A 7 -10.78 12.61 -20.11
N PRO A 8 -9.96 12.82 -19.06
CA PRO A 8 -8.52 12.95 -19.24
C PRO A 8 -7.93 11.69 -19.89
N SER A 9 -7.18 11.83 -20.96
CA SER A 9 -6.62 10.70 -21.72
C SER A 9 -5.56 9.90 -20.95
N HIS A 10 -4.98 10.50 -19.90
CA HIS A 10 -3.95 9.91 -19.06
C HIS A 10 -4.50 9.10 -17.86
N ILE A 11 -5.82 9.06 -17.72
CA ILE A 11 -6.49 8.30 -16.65
C ILE A 11 -7.21 7.09 -17.24
N ALA A 12 -7.12 5.94 -16.57
CA ALA A 12 -7.86 4.76 -16.95
C ALA A 12 -9.37 5.01 -16.98
N SER A 13 -10.08 4.34 -17.87
CA SER A 13 -11.53 4.52 -17.97
C SER A 13 -12.25 3.99 -16.72
N PRO A 14 -13.40 4.56 -16.33
CA PRO A 14 -14.23 4.02 -15.26
C PRO A 14 -14.56 2.54 -15.44
N LEU A 15 -14.88 2.16 -16.67
CA LEU A 15 -15.16 0.75 -16.99
C LEU A 15 -13.94 -0.13 -16.70
N GLN A 16 -12.75 0.30 -17.10
CA GLN A 16 -11.52 -0.43 -16.83
C GLN A 16 -11.29 -0.58 -15.32
N ILE A 17 -11.41 0.49 -14.56
CA ILE A 17 -11.23 0.46 -13.11
C ILE A 17 -12.26 -0.45 -12.44
N MET A 18 -13.52 -0.39 -12.87
CA MET A 18 -14.59 -1.23 -12.34
C MET A 18 -14.40 -2.71 -12.63
N THR A 19 -13.78 -3.04 -13.76
CA THR A 19 -13.55 -4.44 -14.16
C THR A 19 -12.24 -5.01 -13.63
N GLU A 20 -11.17 -4.24 -13.64
CA GLU A 20 -9.83 -4.71 -13.27
C GLU A 20 -9.52 -4.57 -11.77
N GLY A 21 -10.06 -3.55 -11.11
CA GLY A 21 -9.83 -3.31 -9.69
C GLY A 21 -10.23 -4.50 -8.80
N PRO A 22 -11.43 -5.05 -8.92
CA PRO A 22 -11.85 -6.24 -8.17
C PRO A 22 -10.98 -7.47 -8.45
N LEU A 23 -10.49 -7.64 -9.68
CA LEU A 23 -9.62 -8.75 -10.02
C LEU A 23 -8.27 -8.68 -9.30
N GLY A 24 -7.70 -7.49 -9.17
CA GLY A 24 -6.46 -7.28 -8.41
C GLY A 24 -6.63 -7.63 -6.92
N GLY A 25 -7.70 -7.13 -6.31
CA GLY A 25 -8.01 -7.44 -4.91
C GLY A 25 -8.29 -8.93 -4.69
N ALA A 26 -9.02 -9.56 -5.60
CA ALA A 26 -9.32 -10.99 -5.53
C ALA A 26 -8.04 -11.85 -5.67
N ALA A 27 -7.14 -11.51 -6.57
CA ALA A 27 -5.87 -12.22 -6.75
C ALA A 27 -5.02 -12.19 -5.48
N PHE A 28 -4.87 -11.01 -4.86
CA PHE A 28 -4.16 -10.86 -3.58
C PHE A 28 -4.80 -11.71 -2.47
N ASN A 29 -6.10 -11.58 -2.26
CA ASN A 29 -6.79 -12.30 -1.20
C ASN A 29 -6.78 -13.82 -1.41
N ASN A 30 -6.75 -14.29 -2.66
CA ASN A 30 -6.64 -15.70 -2.98
C ASN A 30 -5.31 -16.31 -2.50
N GLU A 31 -4.21 -15.58 -2.61
CA GLU A 31 -2.92 -16.02 -2.06
C GLU A 31 -2.97 -16.22 -0.54
N PHE A 32 -3.74 -15.40 0.15
CA PHE A 32 -3.89 -15.48 1.60
C PHE A 32 -5.05 -16.36 2.06
N GLY A 33 -5.86 -16.88 1.16
CA GLY A 33 -7.07 -17.63 1.52
C GLY A 33 -8.07 -16.79 2.29
N ARG A 34 -8.18 -15.50 2.01
CA ARG A 34 -9.05 -14.54 2.71
C ARG A 34 -10.24 -14.14 1.85
N PRO A 35 -11.40 -13.91 2.47
CA PRO A 35 -12.52 -13.34 1.73
C PRO A 35 -12.21 -11.92 1.27
N ASN A 36 -12.59 -11.59 0.06
CA ASN A 36 -12.48 -10.27 -0.52
C ASN A 36 -13.87 -9.66 -0.66
N LEU A 37 -14.07 -8.50 -0.05
CA LEU A 37 -15.24 -7.67 -0.31
C LEU A 37 -14.96 -6.81 -1.53
N LEU A 38 -15.89 -6.78 -2.45
CA LEU A 38 -15.78 -6.01 -3.68
C LEU A 38 -15.72 -4.51 -3.36
N GLY A 39 -14.95 -3.81 -4.17
CA GLY A 39 -14.81 -2.38 -4.06
C GLY A 39 -16.02 -1.61 -4.57
N TYR A 40 -15.99 -0.32 -4.33
CA TYR A 40 -16.96 0.63 -4.83
C TYR A 40 -16.22 1.70 -5.63
N PHE A 41 -16.71 1.98 -6.84
CA PHE A 41 -16.16 3.02 -7.70
C PHE A 41 -17.26 3.99 -8.09
N ARG A 42 -16.96 5.28 -8.11
CA ARG A 42 -17.86 6.33 -8.55
C ARG A 42 -17.12 7.46 -9.22
N GLU A 43 -17.63 7.88 -10.36
CA GLU A 43 -17.28 9.17 -10.97
C GLU A 43 -18.29 10.23 -10.54
N TYR A 44 -17.84 11.47 -10.56
CA TYR A 44 -18.67 12.63 -10.33
C TYR A 44 -18.34 13.71 -11.35
N GLU A 45 -19.38 14.15 -12.04
CA GLU A 45 -19.35 15.33 -12.92
C GLU A 45 -20.61 16.14 -12.69
N GLN A 46 -20.46 17.44 -12.57
CA GLN A 46 -21.57 18.38 -12.39
C GLN A 46 -21.25 19.71 -13.03
N GLU A 47 -22.23 20.30 -13.70
CA GLU A 47 -22.18 21.69 -14.10
C GLU A 47 -22.66 22.59 -12.96
N VAL A 48 -21.81 23.58 -12.58
CA VAL A 48 -22.11 24.59 -11.57
C VAL A 48 -21.76 25.95 -12.16
N ASP A 49 -22.74 26.82 -12.29
CA ASP A 49 -22.60 28.19 -12.83
C ASP A 49 -21.92 28.21 -14.23
N GLY A 50 -22.30 27.29 -15.09
CA GLY A 50 -21.74 27.17 -16.44
C GLY A 50 -20.34 26.56 -16.51
N VAL A 51 -19.80 26.10 -15.38
CA VAL A 51 -18.49 25.43 -15.31
C VAL A 51 -18.69 23.95 -14.98
N ILE A 52 -18.16 23.08 -15.83
CA ILE A 52 -18.15 21.63 -15.58
C ILE A 52 -17.06 21.33 -14.57
N ARG A 53 -17.46 20.72 -13.45
CA ARG A 53 -16.57 20.22 -12.41
C ARG A 53 -16.65 18.71 -12.36
N GLY A 54 -15.51 18.06 -12.41
CA GLY A 54 -15.44 16.61 -12.36
C GLY A 54 -14.31 16.12 -11.47
N TYR A 55 -14.50 14.95 -10.87
CA TYR A 55 -13.47 14.24 -10.14
C TYR A 55 -13.17 12.94 -10.88
N HIS A 56 -12.06 12.90 -11.57
CA HIS A 56 -11.67 11.78 -12.43
C HIS A 56 -10.48 10.98 -11.87
N LYS A 57 -9.85 11.44 -10.80
CA LYS A 57 -8.79 10.70 -10.11
C LYS A 57 -9.42 9.80 -9.04
N PRO A 58 -9.52 8.48 -9.27
CA PRO A 58 -10.12 7.58 -8.28
C PRO A 58 -9.29 7.54 -7.00
N ILE A 59 -9.98 7.49 -5.87
CA ILE A 59 -9.38 7.20 -4.57
C ILE A 59 -9.66 5.74 -4.28
N MET A 60 -8.60 4.96 -4.05
CA MET A 60 -8.73 3.59 -3.58
C MET A 60 -8.56 3.58 -2.06
N ILE A 61 -9.54 3.03 -1.37
CA ILE A 61 -9.48 2.78 0.06
C ILE A 61 -9.35 1.28 0.25
N ALA A 62 -8.24 0.86 0.86
CA ALA A 62 -8.04 -0.51 1.29
C ALA A 62 -8.22 -0.59 2.81
N GLY A 63 -8.92 -1.59 3.26
CA GLY A 63 -9.17 -1.77 4.68
C GLY A 63 -9.43 -3.23 5.01
N GLY A 64 -9.42 -3.54 6.28
CA GLY A 64 -9.66 -4.90 6.77
C GLY A 64 -9.98 -4.92 8.26
N LEU A 65 -10.35 -6.09 8.73
CA LEU A 65 -10.55 -6.38 10.13
C LEU A 65 -9.65 -7.55 10.51
N GLY A 66 -8.93 -7.40 11.62
CA GLY A 66 -8.07 -8.44 12.17
C GLY A 66 -8.12 -8.44 13.69
N VAL A 67 -7.39 -9.37 14.27
CA VAL A 67 -7.22 -9.51 15.71
C VAL A 67 -5.75 -9.40 16.05
N ILE A 68 -5.43 -8.68 17.12
CA ILE A 68 -4.08 -8.52 17.65
C ILE A 68 -4.12 -8.75 19.16
N ASP A 69 -3.10 -9.39 19.71
CA ASP A 69 -2.94 -9.52 21.15
C ASP A 69 -2.56 -8.17 21.77
N ASP A 70 -3.14 -7.86 22.92
CA ASP A 70 -2.93 -6.58 23.62
C ASP A 70 -1.43 -6.27 23.85
N VAL A 71 -0.65 -7.29 24.18
CA VAL A 71 0.80 -7.17 24.39
C VAL A 71 1.57 -6.72 23.12
N GLN A 72 0.98 -6.85 21.95
CA GLN A 72 1.58 -6.49 20.67
C GLN A 72 1.12 -5.12 20.16
N THR A 73 0.25 -4.45 20.87
CA THR A 73 -0.28 -3.13 20.46
C THR A 73 0.73 -1.98 20.63
N LYS A 74 1.80 -2.23 21.36
CA LYS A 74 2.86 -1.24 21.61
C LYS A 74 4.21 -1.81 21.20
N LYS A 75 5.05 -0.94 20.62
CA LYS A 75 6.43 -1.31 20.29
C LYS A 75 7.22 -1.62 21.57
N ILE A 76 7.99 -2.70 21.53
CA ILE A 76 8.86 -3.11 22.63
C ILE A 76 10.18 -2.37 22.52
N LEU A 77 10.70 -1.90 23.67
CA LEU A 77 12.06 -1.36 23.75
C LEU A 77 13.06 -2.52 23.67
N PHE A 78 13.49 -2.84 22.50
CA PHE A 78 14.40 -3.96 22.29
C PHE A 78 15.85 -3.62 22.68
N PRO A 79 16.66 -4.60 23.15
CA PRO A 79 18.03 -4.39 23.61
C PRO A 79 18.97 -4.09 22.44
N ALA A 80 20.13 -3.52 22.75
CA ALA A 80 21.23 -3.39 21.79
C ALA A 80 21.69 -4.79 21.31
N GLY A 81 22.03 -4.91 20.04
CA GLY A 81 22.39 -6.18 19.42
C GLY A 81 21.19 -6.97 18.88
N THR A 82 19.96 -6.45 18.99
CA THR A 82 18.80 -7.02 18.30
C THR A 82 19.02 -6.99 16.78
N LEU A 83 18.72 -8.09 16.11
CA LEU A 83 18.89 -8.19 14.67
C LEU A 83 17.79 -7.45 13.93
N LEU A 84 18.17 -6.73 12.88
CA LEU A 84 17.26 -6.17 11.89
C LEU A 84 17.16 -7.15 10.72
N ILE A 85 15.96 -7.61 10.43
CA ILE A 85 15.71 -8.61 9.40
C ILE A 85 14.75 -8.02 8.38
N GLN A 86 15.17 -7.97 7.12
CA GLN A 86 14.30 -7.64 6.00
C GLN A 86 13.59 -8.88 5.48
N LEU A 87 12.26 -8.84 5.44
CA LEU A 87 11.43 -9.85 4.79
C LEU A 87 10.85 -9.28 3.50
N GLY A 88 10.76 -10.09 2.47
CA GLY A 88 10.14 -9.70 1.21
C GLY A 88 11.00 -10.04 -0.01
N GLY A 89 10.65 -9.43 -1.11
CA GLY A 89 11.34 -9.60 -2.39
C GLY A 89 12.44 -8.56 -2.63
N PRO A 90 13.04 -8.60 -3.83
CA PRO A 90 13.98 -7.58 -4.25
C PRO A 90 13.28 -6.21 -4.28
N GLY A 91 14.00 -5.18 -3.89
CA GLY A 91 13.52 -3.80 -4.04
C GLY A 91 13.21 -3.50 -5.51
N MET A 92 12.08 -2.87 -5.76
CA MET A 92 11.73 -2.38 -7.09
C MET A 92 12.16 -0.93 -7.21
N LEU A 93 12.65 -0.57 -8.40
CA LEU A 93 12.92 0.82 -8.71
C LEU A 93 11.58 1.56 -8.81
N ILE A 94 11.45 2.62 -8.03
CA ILE A 94 10.36 3.59 -8.15
C ILE A 94 10.97 4.95 -8.44
N GLY A 95 10.22 5.82 -9.12
CA GLY A 95 10.69 7.16 -9.44
C GLY A 95 11.03 7.97 -8.19
N MET A 96 11.89 8.96 -8.34
CA MET A 96 12.37 9.79 -7.22
C MET A 96 11.25 10.50 -6.44
N GLY A 97 10.09 10.70 -7.05
CA GLY A 97 8.90 11.20 -6.37
C GLY A 97 8.25 10.18 -5.42
N GLY A 98 8.51 8.89 -5.62
CA GLY A 98 7.92 7.82 -4.81
C GLY A 98 6.40 7.99 -4.65
N SER A 99 5.89 7.76 -3.45
CA SER A 99 4.47 7.95 -3.13
C SER A 99 4.01 9.42 -3.17
N ALA A 100 4.92 10.38 -3.09
CA ALA A 100 4.58 11.80 -3.19
C ALA A 100 3.98 12.16 -4.56
N ALA A 101 4.40 11.49 -5.64
CA ALA A 101 3.82 11.69 -6.97
C ALA A 101 2.33 11.41 -7.02
N SER A 102 1.83 10.43 -6.26
CA SER A 102 0.40 10.10 -6.21
C SER A 102 -0.45 11.18 -5.51
N SER A 103 0.17 12.04 -4.71
CA SER A 103 -0.50 13.13 -3.98
C SER A 103 -0.53 14.44 -4.76
N MET A 104 0.13 14.51 -5.91
CA MET A 104 0.13 15.71 -6.76
C MET A 104 -1.19 15.82 -7.54
N ALA A 105 -1.51 17.03 -7.98
CA ALA A 105 -2.67 17.25 -8.84
C ALA A 105 -2.49 16.51 -10.18
N SER A 106 -3.58 15.95 -10.70
CA SER A 106 -3.55 15.20 -11.96
C SER A 106 -3.04 16.09 -13.12
N GLY A 107 -2.10 15.55 -13.91
CA GLY A 107 -1.54 16.23 -15.08
C GLY A 107 -0.44 17.26 -14.77
N THR A 108 0.06 17.33 -13.54
CA THR A 108 1.18 18.21 -13.18
C THR A 108 2.55 17.59 -13.47
N ASN A 109 2.62 16.27 -13.53
CA ASN A 109 3.84 15.54 -13.84
C ASN A 109 3.88 15.10 -15.31
N GLU A 110 5.07 14.86 -15.80
CA GLU A 110 5.23 14.15 -17.06
C GLU A 110 4.80 12.68 -16.91
N ALA A 111 4.12 12.13 -17.91
CA ALA A 111 3.51 10.79 -17.82
C ALA A 111 4.52 9.68 -17.46
N HIS A 112 5.77 9.77 -17.91
CA HIS A 112 6.78 8.76 -17.59
C HIS A 112 7.14 8.77 -16.09
N LEU A 113 7.13 9.93 -15.42
CA LEU A 113 7.37 10.02 -13.96
C LEU A 113 6.23 9.40 -13.16
N ASP A 114 4.99 9.54 -13.65
CA ASP A 114 3.84 8.88 -13.03
C ASP A 114 3.95 7.36 -13.15
N PHE A 115 4.37 6.84 -14.31
CA PHE A 115 4.61 5.41 -14.50
C PHE A 115 5.75 4.87 -13.63
N ASP A 116 6.82 5.62 -13.49
CA ASP A 116 7.96 5.24 -12.63
C ASP A 116 7.60 5.22 -11.14
N SER A 117 6.56 5.97 -10.75
CA SER A 117 6.08 6.04 -9.37
C SER A 117 5.09 4.94 -9.00
N VAL A 118 4.71 4.06 -9.92
CA VAL A 118 3.79 2.95 -9.64
C VAL A 118 4.47 1.93 -8.72
N GLN A 119 3.88 1.73 -7.55
CA GLN A 119 4.28 0.67 -6.63
C GLN A 119 3.72 -0.67 -7.13
N ARG A 120 4.57 -1.69 -7.12
CA ARG A 120 4.22 -3.02 -7.57
C ARG A 120 4.40 -4.01 -6.43
N GLY A 121 3.35 -4.77 -6.12
CA GLY A 121 3.40 -5.87 -5.19
C GLY A 121 3.62 -7.22 -5.89
N ASN A 122 4.07 -8.19 -5.13
CA ASN A 122 4.09 -9.58 -5.52
C ASN A 122 3.36 -10.40 -4.45
N PRO A 123 2.11 -10.84 -4.71
CA PRO A 123 1.29 -11.53 -3.72
C PRO A 123 1.92 -12.80 -3.17
N GLU A 124 2.68 -13.54 -3.99
CA GLU A 124 3.39 -14.74 -3.55
C GLU A 124 4.49 -14.40 -2.52
N ILE A 125 5.29 -13.38 -2.79
CA ILE A 125 6.35 -12.95 -1.87
C ILE A 125 5.74 -12.42 -0.57
N GLU A 126 4.68 -11.64 -0.66
CA GLU A 126 3.94 -11.13 0.50
C GLU A 126 3.37 -12.29 1.33
N ARG A 127 2.81 -13.31 0.67
CA ARG A 127 2.34 -14.53 1.34
C ARG A 127 3.47 -15.23 2.06
N ARG A 128 4.63 -15.41 1.45
CA ARG A 128 5.79 -16.06 2.06
C ARG A 128 6.30 -15.29 3.28
N ALA A 129 6.36 -13.95 3.18
CA ALA A 129 6.71 -13.11 4.33
C ALA A 129 5.69 -13.27 5.48
N GLN A 130 4.40 -13.31 5.16
CA GLN A 130 3.35 -13.53 6.13
C GLN A 130 3.44 -14.91 6.79
N GLU A 131 3.83 -15.96 6.07
CA GLU A 131 4.03 -17.29 6.65
C GLU A 131 5.14 -17.30 7.71
N VAL A 132 6.24 -16.59 7.47
CA VAL A 132 7.31 -16.44 8.47
C VAL A 132 6.79 -15.75 9.73
N ILE A 133 6.04 -14.66 9.56
CA ILE A 133 5.46 -13.90 10.67
C ILE A 133 4.47 -14.78 11.45
N ASN A 134 3.60 -15.48 10.74
CA ASN A 134 2.62 -16.39 11.37
C ASN A 134 3.30 -17.51 12.16
N HIS A 135 4.36 -18.10 11.62
CA HIS A 135 5.12 -19.12 12.30
C HIS A 135 5.74 -18.60 13.60
N CYS A 136 6.32 -17.41 13.57
CA CYS A 136 6.84 -16.76 14.77
C CYS A 136 5.73 -16.44 15.78
N TRP A 137 4.60 -15.95 15.30
CA TRP A 137 3.46 -15.60 16.16
C TRP A 137 2.90 -16.80 16.92
N VAL A 138 2.82 -17.98 16.28
CA VAL A 138 2.32 -19.24 16.92
C VAL A 138 3.17 -19.65 18.11
N LEU A 139 4.43 -19.21 18.20
CA LEU A 139 5.30 -19.48 19.35
C LEU A 139 4.88 -18.76 20.64
N GLY A 140 3.90 -17.85 20.55
CA GLY A 140 3.39 -17.12 21.72
C GLY A 140 4.48 -16.30 22.40
N LYS A 141 4.78 -16.59 23.69
CA LYS A 141 5.83 -15.90 24.45
C LYS A 141 7.26 -16.15 23.96
N ASP A 142 7.48 -17.18 23.18
CA ASP A 142 8.76 -17.48 22.57
C ASP A 142 8.90 -16.86 21.17
N ASN A 143 7.96 -16.00 20.79
CA ASN A 143 8.01 -15.25 19.54
C ASN A 143 9.27 -14.36 19.49
N PRO A 144 10.18 -14.57 18.53
CA PRO A 144 11.41 -13.79 18.43
C PRO A 144 11.20 -12.38 17.87
N ILE A 145 10.02 -12.09 17.31
CA ILE A 145 9.72 -10.79 16.71
C ILE A 145 9.37 -9.79 17.80
N LEU A 146 10.17 -8.75 17.94
CA LEU A 146 9.99 -7.69 18.95
C LEU A 146 9.26 -6.46 18.39
N ALA A 147 9.43 -6.18 17.11
CA ALA A 147 8.76 -5.09 16.40
C ALA A 147 8.71 -5.40 14.90
N ILE A 148 7.75 -4.83 14.21
CA ILE A 148 7.61 -4.89 12.74
C ILE A 148 7.39 -3.48 12.22
N HIS A 149 7.99 -3.18 11.09
CA HIS A 149 7.80 -1.94 10.35
C HIS A 149 7.77 -2.24 8.84
N ASP A 150 6.96 -1.53 8.12
CA ASP A 150 6.92 -1.64 6.66
C ASP A 150 8.08 -0.88 6.01
N VAL A 151 8.45 -1.30 4.81
CA VAL A 151 9.38 -0.57 3.97
C VAL A 151 8.60 0.13 2.87
N GLY A 152 8.38 1.43 3.07
CA GLY A 152 7.67 2.28 2.12
C GLY A 152 8.58 2.86 1.03
N ALA A 153 8.13 3.95 0.40
CA ALA A 153 8.81 4.62 -0.70
C ALA A 153 10.20 5.18 -0.33
N GLY A 154 10.43 5.49 0.95
CA GLY A 154 11.74 5.91 1.47
C GLY A 154 12.78 4.79 1.57
N GLY A 155 12.37 3.54 1.33
CA GLY A 155 13.26 2.38 1.38
C GLY A 155 13.80 2.10 2.77
N LEU A 156 14.89 1.34 2.83
CA LEU A 156 15.52 0.97 4.10
C LEU A 156 16.14 2.17 4.82
N SER A 157 16.51 3.21 4.09
CA SER A 157 17.04 4.47 4.68
C SER A 157 16.04 5.20 5.56
N ASN A 158 14.76 4.93 5.36
CA ASN A 158 13.67 5.45 6.18
C ASN A 158 13.21 4.41 7.21
N ALA A 159 12.99 3.18 6.77
CA ALA A 159 12.40 2.11 7.60
C ALA A 159 13.27 1.75 8.82
N PHE A 160 14.59 1.68 8.69
CA PHE A 160 15.45 1.33 9.81
C PHE A 160 15.50 2.42 10.89
N PRO A 161 15.70 3.70 10.57
CA PRO A 161 15.58 4.76 11.56
C PRO A 161 14.23 4.80 12.27
N GLU A 162 13.13 4.64 11.53
CA GLU A 162 11.79 4.63 12.13
C GLU A 162 11.57 3.42 13.04
N LEU A 163 12.02 2.24 12.62
CA LEU A 163 11.92 1.03 13.44
C LEU A 163 12.68 1.16 14.76
N THR A 164 13.89 1.76 14.73
CA THR A 164 14.78 1.80 15.88
C THR A 164 14.57 3.04 16.77
N ASN A 165 14.04 4.12 16.22
CA ASN A 165 13.84 5.38 16.94
C ASN A 165 12.97 5.21 18.19
N ASP A 166 11.86 4.51 18.10
CA ASP A 166 10.93 4.33 19.20
C ASP A 166 11.53 3.46 20.34
N ALA A 167 12.54 2.67 20.03
CA ALA A 167 13.31 1.93 21.02
C ALA A 167 14.49 2.74 21.59
N GLY A 168 14.67 4.01 21.17
CA GLY A 168 15.78 4.84 21.56
C GLY A 168 17.13 4.30 21.12
N ARG A 169 17.17 3.64 19.98
CA ARG A 169 18.37 2.99 19.40
C ARG A 169 18.74 3.62 18.07
N GLY A 170 20.00 3.42 17.68
CA GLY A 170 20.46 3.62 16.32
C GLY A 170 20.63 2.30 15.58
N ALA A 171 20.70 2.37 14.26
CA ALA A 171 20.98 1.24 13.36
C ALA A 171 22.12 1.58 12.42
#